data_7b34927696605521cfcdbcf7a7e73501
#
_entry.id   7b34927696605521cfcdbcf7a7e73501
#
_cell.length_a   1.000
_cell.length_b   1.000
_cell.length_c   1.000
_cell.angle_alpha   90.00
_cell.angle_beta   90.00
_cell.angle_gamma   90.00
#
_symmetry.space_group_name_H-M   'P 1'
#
loop_
_entity.id
_entity.type
_entity.pdbx_description
1 polymer ?
#
loop_
_entity_poly.entity_id
_entity_poly.type
_entity_poly.pdbx_seq_one_letter_code
_entity_poly.pdbx_strand_id
1 'polypeptide(L)'
;MGDSFVSRKYRIISSAVEIISESGLSALTTKNLALKENMSETLLYKYFGGIDEVLVEVVETYSKFDKGIRQTVQAKETSNVEKIMEYLEAYATYYDNYYAISTLMLQYEELLHIMETREKIAWCITERLVFLEQLFQNAMDSGEISDLFSASFLANNVTGMAMSHILERRIFYHKKSFKEEYMDNVRKWMGLLRIEK
;
A
#
# COMPACT_ATOMS: atom_id res chain seq x y z
N MET A 1 1.54 31.54 -15.53
CA MET A 1 1.31 31.23 -14.12
C MET A 1 2.31 30.17 -13.71
N GLY A 2 3.27 30.50 -12.85
CA GLY A 2 4.32 29.56 -12.48
C GLY A 2 3.76 28.41 -11.64
N ASP A 3 3.98 27.18 -12.12
CA ASP A 3 3.80 25.98 -11.27
C ASP A 3 4.53 26.21 -9.94
N SER A 4 3.84 26.11 -8.82
CA SER A 4 4.49 26.28 -7.53
C SER A 4 5.54 25.16 -7.36
N PHE A 5 6.64 25.44 -6.65
CA PHE A 5 7.70 24.48 -6.36
C PHE A 5 7.14 23.17 -5.76
N VAL A 6 6.19 23.27 -4.86
CA VAL A 6 5.48 22.14 -4.22
C VAL A 6 4.70 21.32 -5.25
N SER A 7 3.96 21.96 -6.16
CA SER A 7 3.23 21.29 -7.23
C SER A 7 4.17 20.48 -8.13
N ARG A 8 5.34 21.03 -8.47
CA ARG A 8 6.31 20.33 -9.31
C ARG A 8 6.96 19.15 -8.59
N LYS A 9 7.27 19.28 -7.30
CA LYS A 9 7.80 18.18 -6.50
C LYS A 9 6.84 16.98 -6.52
N TYR A 10 5.54 17.22 -6.31
CA TYR A 10 4.51 16.16 -6.38
C TYR A 10 4.42 15.50 -7.76
N ARG A 11 4.53 16.26 -8.84
CA ARG A 11 4.53 15.69 -10.20
C ARG A 11 5.73 14.77 -10.43
N ILE A 12 6.90 15.17 -9.98
CA ILE A 12 8.14 14.36 -10.08
C ILE A 12 7.94 13.04 -9.33
N ILE A 13 7.37 13.07 -8.13
CA ILE A 13 7.07 11.85 -7.36
C ILE A 13 6.05 10.97 -8.11
N SER A 14 4.99 11.54 -8.67
CA SER A 14 4.01 10.79 -9.46
C SER A 14 4.67 10.12 -10.66
N SER A 15 5.52 10.82 -11.39
CA SER A 15 6.27 10.26 -12.52
C SER A 15 7.24 9.18 -12.10
N ALA A 16 7.87 9.30 -10.92
CA ALA A 16 8.71 8.24 -10.36
C ALA A 16 7.91 6.96 -10.08
N VAL A 17 6.73 7.09 -9.44
CA VAL A 17 5.81 5.97 -9.19
C VAL A 17 5.36 5.31 -10.50
N GLU A 18 5.06 6.09 -11.54
CA GLU A 18 4.70 5.56 -12.85
C GLU A 18 5.86 4.80 -13.48
N ILE A 19 7.10 5.33 -13.46
CA ILE A 19 8.30 4.63 -13.99
C ILE A 19 8.47 3.29 -13.28
N ILE A 20 8.39 3.26 -11.94
CA ILE A 20 8.51 2.03 -11.16
C ILE A 20 7.41 1.04 -11.56
N SER A 21 6.17 1.51 -11.70
CA SER A 21 5.04 0.67 -12.08
C SER A 21 5.17 0.09 -13.50
N GLU A 22 5.64 0.88 -14.46
CA GLU A 22 5.72 0.49 -15.87
C GLU A 22 6.95 -0.36 -16.17
N SER A 23 8.10 -0.03 -15.56
CA SER A 23 9.41 -0.52 -15.98
C SER A 23 10.26 -1.11 -14.85
N GLY A 24 9.74 -1.14 -13.61
CA GLY A 24 10.45 -1.64 -12.43
C GLY A 24 11.34 -0.59 -11.76
N LEU A 25 11.83 -0.93 -10.56
CA LEU A 25 12.60 0.00 -9.73
C LEU A 25 13.94 0.40 -10.40
N SER A 26 14.60 -0.53 -11.07
CA SER A 26 15.87 -0.29 -11.78
C SER A 26 15.76 0.71 -12.93
N ALA A 27 14.57 0.94 -13.46
CA ALA A 27 14.34 1.96 -14.49
C ALA A 27 14.25 3.38 -13.93
N LEU A 28 14.10 3.54 -12.61
CA LEU A 28 14.06 4.84 -11.98
C LEU A 28 15.49 5.42 -11.87
N THR A 29 15.85 6.24 -12.83
CA THR A 29 17.12 6.97 -12.90
C THR A 29 16.85 8.46 -13.03
N THR A 30 17.83 9.32 -12.66
CA THR A 30 17.71 10.78 -12.85
C THR A 30 17.42 11.13 -14.29
N LYS A 31 18.07 10.43 -15.24
CA LYS A 31 17.89 10.62 -16.68
C LYS A 31 16.44 10.29 -17.11
N ASN A 32 15.94 9.12 -16.75
CA ASN A 32 14.59 8.67 -17.16
C ASN A 32 13.51 9.56 -16.53
N LEU A 33 13.70 9.94 -15.26
CA LEU A 33 12.77 10.80 -14.54
C LEU A 33 12.75 12.22 -15.13
N ALA A 34 13.92 12.80 -15.43
CA ALA A 34 14.03 14.11 -16.07
C ALA A 34 13.39 14.09 -17.48
N LEU A 35 13.62 13.01 -18.24
CA LEU A 35 13.00 12.83 -19.57
C LEU A 35 11.47 12.76 -19.47
N LYS A 36 10.92 11.96 -18.54
CA LYS A 36 9.47 11.83 -18.35
C LYS A 36 8.81 13.15 -17.94
N GLU A 37 9.49 13.95 -17.13
CA GLU A 37 9.04 15.28 -16.69
C GLU A 37 9.36 16.42 -17.69
N ASN A 38 9.97 16.09 -18.82
CA ASN A 38 10.39 17.06 -19.83
C ASN A 38 11.25 18.21 -19.24
N MET A 39 12.23 17.83 -18.41
CA MET A 39 13.17 18.75 -17.76
C MET A 39 14.62 18.27 -17.91
N SER A 40 15.59 19.14 -17.59
CA SER A 40 16.99 18.74 -17.49
C SER A 40 17.26 18.05 -16.15
N GLU A 41 18.25 17.13 -16.10
CA GLU A 41 18.72 16.56 -14.85
C GLU A 41 19.21 17.62 -13.86
N THR A 42 19.86 18.67 -14.36
CA THR A 42 20.26 19.83 -13.53
C THR A 42 19.08 20.50 -12.85
N LEU A 43 17.92 20.56 -13.51
CA LEU A 43 16.70 21.11 -12.90
C LEU A 43 16.10 20.11 -11.89
N LEU A 44 16.18 18.81 -12.14
CA LEU A 44 15.75 17.77 -11.19
C LEU A 44 16.53 17.88 -9.87
N TYR A 45 17.85 18.08 -9.94
CA TYR A 45 18.71 18.26 -8.75
C TYR A 45 18.38 19.50 -7.90
N LYS A 46 17.58 20.45 -8.39
CA LYS A 46 17.03 21.55 -7.57
C LYS A 46 15.87 21.11 -6.66
N TYR A 47 15.24 19.97 -6.96
CA TYR A 47 14.12 19.44 -6.19
C TYR A 47 14.52 18.28 -5.29
N PHE A 48 15.50 17.49 -5.71
CA PHE A 48 15.96 16.28 -5.02
C PHE A 48 17.49 16.15 -5.15
N GLY A 49 18.15 15.78 -4.08
CA GLY A 49 19.60 15.56 -4.08
C GLY A 49 20.05 14.34 -4.90
N GLY A 50 19.13 13.46 -5.28
CA GLY A 50 19.38 12.27 -6.08
C GLY A 50 18.16 11.35 -6.13
N ILE A 51 18.35 10.19 -6.74
CA ILE A 51 17.29 9.17 -6.88
C ILE A 51 16.86 8.60 -5.52
N ASP A 52 17.79 8.47 -4.59
CA ASP A 52 17.49 7.92 -3.26
C ASP A 52 16.53 8.82 -2.48
N GLU A 53 16.68 10.14 -2.57
CA GLU A 53 15.70 11.10 -2.00
C GLU A 53 14.34 10.99 -2.68
N VAL A 54 14.31 10.79 -4.00
CA VAL A 54 13.04 10.53 -4.73
C VAL A 54 12.38 9.25 -4.23
N LEU A 55 13.14 8.17 -4.02
CA LEU A 55 12.62 6.90 -3.50
C LEU A 55 12.05 7.04 -2.08
N VAL A 56 12.71 7.79 -1.23
CA VAL A 56 12.20 8.11 0.12
C VAL A 56 10.83 8.79 0.04
N GLU A 57 10.70 9.80 -0.81
CA GLU A 57 9.42 10.51 -1.00
C GLU A 57 8.34 9.63 -1.67
N VAL A 58 8.73 8.68 -2.53
CA VAL A 58 7.82 7.66 -3.09
C VAL A 58 7.27 6.79 -1.97
N VAL A 59 8.11 6.28 -1.07
CA VAL A 59 7.68 5.47 0.08
C VAL A 59 6.79 6.28 1.02
N GLU A 60 7.12 7.54 1.28
CA GLU A 60 6.29 8.44 2.09
C GLU A 60 4.92 8.70 1.44
N THR A 61 4.88 8.87 0.12
CA THR A 61 3.63 9.03 -0.63
C THR A 61 2.78 7.76 -0.56
N TYR A 62 3.40 6.58 -0.68
CA TYR A 62 2.77 5.28 -0.56
C TYR A 62 2.11 5.06 0.82
N SER A 63 2.77 5.49 1.89
CA SER A 63 2.30 5.33 3.27
C SER A 63 1.48 6.53 3.79
N LYS A 64 1.28 7.54 2.97
CA LYS A 64 0.69 8.83 3.37
C LYS A 64 -0.65 8.71 4.09
N PHE A 65 -1.50 7.78 3.67
CA PHE A 65 -2.85 7.62 4.21
C PHE A 65 -2.95 6.60 5.34
N ASP A 66 -1.90 5.83 5.62
CA ASP A 66 -1.90 4.74 6.59
C ASP A 66 -2.37 5.16 7.98
N LYS A 67 -1.80 6.25 8.50
CA LYS A 67 -2.17 6.77 9.81
C LYS A 67 -3.64 7.19 9.86
N GLY A 68 -4.10 7.89 8.83
CA GLY A 68 -5.49 8.36 8.74
C GLY A 68 -6.48 7.19 8.66
N ILE A 69 -6.18 6.16 7.86
CA ILE A 69 -7.00 4.95 7.76
C ILE A 69 -7.11 4.27 9.12
N ARG A 70 -5.99 4.00 9.80
CA ARG A 70 -5.99 3.36 11.12
C ARG A 70 -6.78 4.17 12.15
N GLN A 71 -6.57 5.48 12.22
CA GLN A 71 -7.29 6.35 13.16
C GLN A 71 -8.79 6.38 12.87
N THR A 72 -9.20 6.45 11.61
CA THR A 72 -10.60 6.46 11.21
C THR A 72 -11.30 5.16 11.59
N VAL A 73 -10.67 4.02 11.31
CA VAL A 73 -11.23 2.70 11.65
C VAL A 73 -11.31 2.52 13.17
N GLN A 74 -10.27 2.91 13.90
CA GLN A 74 -10.21 2.74 15.35
C GLN A 74 -11.26 3.58 16.08
N ALA A 75 -11.57 4.78 15.58
CA ALA A 75 -12.53 5.70 16.19
C ALA A 75 -14.01 5.29 15.99
N LYS A 76 -14.29 4.29 15.16
CA LYS A 76 -15.66 3.85 14.91
C LYS A 76 -16.22 3.02 16.05
N GLU A 77 -17.48 3.25 16.37
CA GLU A 77 -18.26 2.46 17.34
C GLU A 77 -19.03 1.33 16.62
N THR A 78 -18.27 0.42 15.99
CA THR A 78 -18.80 -0.75 15.26
C THR A 78 -18.20 -2.03 15.81
N SER A 79 -18.69 -3.20 15.39
CA SER A 79 -18.11 -4.49 15.75
C SER A 79 -16.65 -4.61 15.28
N ASN A 80 -15.87 -5.50 15.92
CA ASN A 80 -14.47 -5.71 15.53
C ASN A 80 -14.36 -6.31 14.12
N VAL A 81 -15.29 -7.18 13.75
CA VAL A 81 -15.38 -7.72 12.38
C VAL A 81 -15.65 -6.62 11.36
N GLU A 82 -16.54 -5.67 11.66
CA GLU A 82 -16.77 -4.52 10.78
C GLU A 82 -15.53 -3.64 10.65
N LYS A 83 -14.79 -3.39 11.73
CA LYS A 83 -13.51 -2.66 11.69
C LYS A 83 -12.47 -3.34 10.79
N ILE A 84 -12.35 -4.68 10.87
CA ILE A 84 -11.48 -5.45 9.96
C ILE A 84 -11.90 -5.22 8.51
N MET A 85 -13.18 -5.39 8.21
CA MET A 85 -13.71 -5.25 6.85
C MET A 85 -13.50 -3.84 6.31
N GLU A 86 -13.75 -2.81 7.10
CA GLU A 86 -13.54 -1.42 6.72
C GLU A 86 -12.07 -1.06 6.49
N TYR A 87 -11.18 -1.60 7.33
CA TYR A 87 -9.74 -1.42 7.15
C TYR A 87 -9.26 -2.01 5.82
N LEU A 88 -9.63 -3.25 5.53
CA LEU A 88 -9.28 -3.93 4.30
C LEU A 88 -9.91 -3.26 3.07
N GLU A 89 -11.16 -2.81 3.18
CA GLU A 89 -11.84 -2.09 2.10
C GLU A 89 -11.22 -0.71 1.81
N ALA A 90 -10.77 0.01 2.85
CA ALA A 90 -10.07 1.29 2.67
C ALA A 90 -8.80 1.13 1.84
N TYR A 91 -7.97 0.12 2.17
CA TYR A 91 -6.78 -0.20 1.37
C TYR A 91 -7.12 -0.73 -0.02
N ALA A 92 -8.14 -1.58 -0.14
CA ALA A 92 -8.57 -2.08 -1.43
C ALA A 92 -9.03 -0.94 -2.35
N THR A 93 -9.76 0.03 -1.80
CA THR A 93 -10.18 1.25 -2.52
C THR A 93 -8.99 2.10 -2.92
N TYR A 94 -8.02 2.27 -2.02
CA TYR A 94 -6.81 3.03 -2.30
C TYR A 94 -6.00 2.41 -3.45
N TYR A 95 -5.75 1.11 -3.40
CA TYR A 95 -4.98 0.41 -4.42
C TYR A 95 -5.74 0.27 -5.75
N ASP A 96 -7.06 0.20 -5.72
CA ASP A 96 -7.85 0.16 -6.95
C ASP A 96 -7.82 1.50 -7.69
N ASN A 97 -7.92 2.61 -6.95
CA ASN A 97 -7.87 3.96 -7.50
C ASN A 97 -6.46 4.39 -7.95
N TYR A 98 -5.41 3.87 -7.30
CA TYR A 98 -4.01 4.24 -7.56
C TYR A 98 -3.17 3.03 -7.94
N TYR A 99 -3.42 2.51 -9.14
CA TYR A 99 -2.77 1.30 -9.63
C TYR A 99 -1.24 1.33 -9.52
N ALA A 100 -0.60 2.41 -9.97
CA ALA A 100 0.86 2.53 -9.92
C ALA A 100 1.39 2.44 -8.48
N ILE A 101 0.65 2.98 -7.51
CA ILE A 101 0.96 2.86 -6.07
C ILE A 101 0.85 1.40 -5.60
N SER A 102 -0.17 0.66 -6.03
CA SER A 102 -0.34 -0.75 -5.62
C SER A 102 0.83 -1.62 -6.04
N THR A 103 1.48 -1.32 -7.16
CA THR A 103 2.63 -2.09 -7.65
C THR A 103 3.87 -1.96 -6.76
N LEU A 104 3.95 -0.94 -5.89
CA LEU A 104 5.04 -0.82 -4.92
C LEU A 104 5.08 -1.99 -3.92
N MET A 105 3.94 -2.65 -3.64
CA MET A 105 3.94 -3.87 -2.82
C MET A 105 4.81 -4.98 -3.44
N LEU A 106 4.88 -5.05 -4.76
CA LEU A 106 5.70 -6.02 -5.47
C LEU A 106 7.19 -5.65 -5.51
N GLN A 107 7.55 -4.45 -5.03
CA GLN A 107 8.91 -3.93 -4.99
C GLN A 107 9.49 -3.90 -3.55
N TYR A 108 8.79 -4.46 -2.57
CA TYR A 108 9.22 -4.41 -1.16
C TYR A 108 10.61 -4.98 -0.95
N GLU A 109 10.93 -6.10 -1.58
CA GLU A 109 12.25 -6.74 -1.48
C GLU A 109 13.36 -5.80 -1.95
N GLU A 110 13.20 -5.18 -3.13
CA GLU A 110 14.18 -4.23 -3.64
C GLU A 110 14.29 -2.98 -2.76
N LEU A 111 13.17 -2.45 -2.26
CA LEU A 111 13.15 -1.28 -1.37
C LEU A 111 13.79 -1.57 0.00
N LEU A 112 13.75 -2.80 0.48
CA LEU A 112 14.42 -3.22 1.71
C LEU A 112 15.95 -3.32 1.55
N HIS A 113 16.45 -3.48 0.32
CA HIS A 113 17.89 -3.49 0.02
C HIS A 113 18.48 -2.09 -0.12
N ILE A 114 17.68 -1.06 -0.31
CA ILE A 114 18.10 0.34 -0.40
C ILE A 114 18.15 0.95 1.00
N MET A 115 19.31 1.45 1.42
CA MET A 115 19.54 1.93 2.79
C MET A 115 18.54 3.04 3.19
N GLU A 116 18.28 3.97 2.29
CA GLU A 116 17.46 5.15 2.52
C GLU A 116 15.96 4.83 2.69
N THR A 117 15.49 3.73 2.10
CA THR A 117 14.08 3.33 2.16
C THR A 117 13.80 2.18 3.13
N ARG A 118 14.85 1.41 3.50
CA ARG A 118 14.73 0.20 4.33
C ARG A 118 13.89 0.39 5.59
N GLU A 119 14.29 1.33 6.43
CA GLU A 119 13.62 1.55 7.72
C GLU A 119 12.18 2.02 7.54
N LYS A 120 11.93 2.89 6.56
CA LYS A 120 10.59 3.41 6.27
C LYS A 120 9.65 2.31 5.77
N ILE A 121 10.11 1.48 4.84
CA ILE A 121 9.31 0.37 4.31
C ILE A 121 9.06 -0.70 5.38
N ALA A 122 10.09 -1.08 6.14
CA ALA A 122 9.97 -2.03 7.24
C ALA A 122 8.97 -1.53 8.29
N TRP A 123 9.07 -0.27 8.69
CA TRP A 123 8.13 0.37 9.61
C TRP A 123 6.70 0.36 9.06
N CYS A 124 6.51 0.77 7.82
CA CYS A 124 5.19 0.82 7.17
C CYS A 124 4.50 -0.55 7.16
N ILE A 125 5.24 -1.60 6.75
CA ILE A 125 4.72 -2.97 6.70
C ILE A 125 4.39 -3.47 8.11
N THR A 126 5.30 -3.26 9.06
CA THR A 126 5.12 -3.69 10.44
C THR A 126 3.89 -3.03 11.07
N GLU A 127 3.72 -1.73 10.94
CA GLU A 127 2.57 -1.00 11.48
C GLU A 127 1.23 -1.49 10.92
N ARG A 128 1.19 -1.84 9.64
CA ARG A 128 -0.01 -2.40 9.01
C ARG A 128 -0.35 -3.78 9.56
N LEU A 129 0.65 -4.66 9.67
CA LEU A 129 0.47 -6.01 10.18
C LEU A 129 0.07 -6.00 11.66
N VAL A 130 0.75 -5.22 12.49
CA VAL A 130 0.45 -5.08 13.94
C VAL A 130 -0.97 -4.56 14.14
N PHE A 131 -1.40 -3.58 13.36
CA PHE A 131 -2.77 -3.05 13.47
C PHE A 131 -3.82 -4.09 13.06
N LEU A 132 -3.60 -4.82 11.97
CA LEU A 132 -4.48 -5.93 11.56
C LEU A 132 -4.54 -7.03 12.60
N GLU A 133 -3.38 -7.44 13.12
CA GLU A 133 -3.28 -8.45 14.19
C GLU A 133 -4.10 -8.01 15.42
N GLN A 134 -3.99 -6.74 15.83
CA GLN A 134 -4.79 -6.22 16.94
C GLN A 134 -6.30 -6.25 16.65
N LEU A 135 -6.73 -5.90 15.43
CA LEU A 135 -8.14 -5.99 15.06
C LEU A 135 -8.66 -7.44 15.10
N PHE A 136 -7.89 -8.38 14.59
CA PHE A 136 -8.25 -9.81 14.66
C PHE A 136 -8.29 -10.31 16.11
N GLN A 137 -7.31 -9.94 16.92
CA GLN A 137 -7.29 -10.33 18.34
C GLN A 137 -8.52 -9.79 19.08
N ASN A 138 -8.88 -8.52 18.86
CA ASN A 138 -10.07 -7.94 19.47
C ASN A 138 -11.36 -8.66 19.04
N ALA A 139 -11.46 -9.10 17.78
CA ALA A 139 -12.60 -9.87 17.28
C ALA A 139 -12.68 -11.28 17.90
N MET A 140 -11.55 -11.91 18.18
CA MET A 140 -11.49 -13.17 18.93
C MET A 140 -11.90 -12.98 20.38
N ASP A 141 -11.33 -11.99 21.06
CA ASP A 141 -11.58 -11.69 22.47
C ASP A 141 -13.06 -11.34 22.73
N SER A 142 -13.71 -10.73 21.76
CA SER A 142 -15.16 -10.42 21.82
C SER A 142 -16.07 -11.59 21.38
N GLY A 143 -15.49 -12.72 20.95
CA GLY A 143 -16.24 -13.88 20.48
C GLY A 143 -16.98 -13.67 19.16
N GLU A 144 -16.54 -12.73 18.34
CA GLU A 144 -17.12 -12.47 17.01
C GLU A 144 -16.60 -13.44 15.96
N ILE A 145 -15.35 -13.93 16.13
CA ILE A 145 -14.71 -14.94 15.28
C ILE A 145 -14.06 -16.03 16.12
N SER A 146 -13.82 -17.17 15.48
CA SER A 146 -13.14 -18.32 16.09
C SER A 146 -11.66 -18.01 16.38
N ASP A 147 -11.15 -18.53 17.50
CA ASP A 147 -9.76 -18.50 17.91
C ASP A 147 -8.94 -19.73 17.42
N LEU A 148 -9.47 -20.47 16.46
CA LEU A 148 -8.81 -21.64 15.86
C LEU A 148 -7.42 -21.31 15.27
N PHE A 149 -7.26 -20.09 14.78
CA PHE A 149 -6.01 -19.58 14.23
C PHE A 149 -5.56 -18.35 15.03
N SER A 150 -4.24 -18.11 15.09
CA SER A 150 -3.72 -16.91 15.72
C SER A 150 -4.08 -15.65 14.93
N ALA A 151 -4.20 -14.52 15.62
CA ALA A 151 -4.44 -13.20 14.99
C ALA A 151 -3.36 -12.86 13.94
N SER A 152 -2.10 -13.17 14.22
CA SER A 152 -0.98 -13.01 13.30
C SER A 152 -1.15 -13.85 12.03
N PHE A 153 -1.58 -15.10 12.14
CA PHE A 153 -1.88 -15.94 10.98
C PHE A 153 -2.98 -15.31 10.12
N LEU A 154 -4.06 -14.83 10.73
CA LEU A 154 -5.17 -14.20 10.00
C LEU A 154 -4.74 -12.90 9.30
N ALA A 155 -3.96 -12.06 9.99
CA ALA A 155 -3.41 -10.82 9.41
C ALA A 155 -2.51 -11.10 8.19
N ASN A 156 -1.62 -12.10 8.31
CA ASN A 156 -0.75 -12.50 7.20
C ASN A 156 -1.54 -13.07 6.01
N ASN A 157 -2.62 -13.82 6.26
CA ASN A 157 -3.44 -14.38 5.18
C ASN A 157 -4.13 -13.29 4.35
N VAL A 158 -4.78 -12.30 4.97
CA VAL A 158 -5.45 -11.23 4.20
C VAL A 158 -4.44 -10.34 3.47
N THR A 159 -3.25 -10.14 4.03
CA THR A 159 -2.16 -9.40 3.37
C THR A 159 -1.60 -10.18 2.18
N GLY A 160 -1.35 -11.48 2.34
CA GLY A 160 -0.91 -12.36 1.25
C GLY A 160 -1.94 -12.46 0.12
N MET A 161 -3.22 -12.50 0.46
CA MET A 161 -4.33 -12.47 -0.51
C MET A 161 -4.31 -11.16 -1.31
N ALA A 162 -4.08 -10.01 -0.67
CA ALA A 162 -3.94 -8.73 -1.36
C ALA A 162 -2.76 -8.73 -2.33
N MET A 163 -1.59 -9.24 -1.91
CA MET A 163 -0.41 -9.36 -2.80
C MET A 163 -0.68 -10.25 -4.01
N SER A 164 -1.36 -11.38 -3.82
CA SER A 164 -1.75 -12.27 -4.93
C SER A 164 -2.63 -11.55 -5.95
N HIS A 165 -3.67 -10.86 -5.50
CA HIS A 165 -4.57 -10.12 -6.40
C HIS A 165 -3.88 -8.95 -7.11
N ILE A 166 -2.94 -8.25 -6.45
CA ILE A 166 -2.15 -7.21 -7.10
C ILE A 166 -1.28 -7.82 -8.22
N LEU A 167 -0.66 -8.96 -7.97
CA LEU A 167 0.14 -9.67 -8.96
C LEU A 167 -0.72 -10.17 -10.13
N GLU A 168 -1.87 -10.77 -9.85
CA GLU A 168 -2.84 -11.22 -10.87
C GLU A 168 -3.30 -10.06 -11.76
N ARG A 169 -3.64 -8.91 -11.14
CA ARG A 169 -4.03 -7.70 -11.86
C ARG A 169 -2.94 -7.23 -12.83
N ARG A 170 -1.68 -7.38 -12.45
CA ARG A 170 -0.54 -7.05 -13.31
C ARG A 170 -0.38 -8.04 -14.45
N ILE A 171 -0.51 -9.34 -14.20
CA ILE A 171 -0.37 -10.41 -15.21
C ILE A 171 -1.50 -10.33 -16.25
N PHE A 172 -2.73 -10.08 -15.81
CA PHE A 172 -3.93 -10.12 -16.67
C PHE A 172 -4.40 -8.75 -17.16
N TYR A 173 -3.53 -7.73 -17.13
CA TYR A 173 -3.77 -6.40 -17.73
C TYR A 173 -5.07 -5.72 -17.26
N HIS A 174 -5.34 -5.69 -15.97
CA HIS A 174 -6.42 -4.90 -15.35
C HIS A 174 -7.86 -5.22 -15.81
N LYS A 175 -8.16 -6.42 -16.18
CA LYS A 175 -9.50 -6.79 -16.67
C LYS A 175 -10.59 -6.71 -15.62
N LYS A 176 -10.21 -6.66 -14.32
CA LYS A 176 -11.14 -6.64 -13.19
C LYS A 176 -10.68 -5.66 -12.10
N SER A 177 -11.63 -5.19 -11.31
CA SER A 177 -11.34 -4.36 -10.13
C SER A 177 -10.63 -5.20 -9.07
N PHE A 178 -9.47 -4.72 -8.61
CA PHE A 178 -8.78 -5.31 -7.47
C PHE A 178 -9.67 -5.31 -6.22
N LYS A 179 -10.35 -4.18 -5.96
CA LYS A 179 -11.24 -4.04 -4.81
C LYS A 179 -12.35 -5.09 -4.82
N GLU A 180 -13.04 -5.25 -5.95
CA GLU A 180 -14.17 -6.19 -6.03
C GLU A 180 -13.72 -7.63 -5.78
N GLU A 181 -12.67 -8.10 -6.46
CA GLU A 181 -12.18 -9.47 -6.34
C GLU A 181 -11.59 -9.76 -4.96
N TYR A 182 -10.73 -8.87 -4.46
CA TYR A 182 -10.13 -9.01 -3.15
C TYR A 182 -11.18 -9.02 -2.03
N MET A 183 -12.09 -8.06 -2.02
CA MET A 183 -13.11 -7.97 -0.98
C MET A 183 -14.15 -9.10 -1.05
N ASP A 184 -14.46 -9.63 -2.24
CA ASP A 184 -15.29 -10.82 -2.37
C ASP A 184 -14.64 -12.04 -1.72
N ASN A 185 -13.35 -12.26 -1.98
CA ASN A 185 -12.59 -13.34 -1.36
C ASN A 185 -12.43 -13.15 0.16
N VAL A 186 -12.17 -11.93 0.61
CA VAL A 186 -12.11 -11.61 2.05
C VAL A 186 -13.45 -11.91 2.74
N ARG A 187 -14.58 -11.50 2.15
CA ARG A 187 -15.91 -11.78 2.72
C ARG A 187 -16.18 -13.28 2.85
N LYS A 188 -15.88 -14.06 1.82
CA LYS A 188 -16.02 -15.52 1.84
C LYS A 188 -15.16 -16.14 2.93
N TRP A 189 -13.89 -15.72 3.01
CA TRP A 189 -12.93 -16.22 3.97
C TRP A 189 -13.32 -15.84 5.41
N MET A 190 -13.72 -14.60 5.67
CA MET A 190 -14.23 -14.16 6.97
C MET A 190 -15.51 -14.90 7.39
N GLY A 191 -16.34 -15.29 6.41
CA GLY A 191 -17.53 -16.11 6.67
C GLY A 191 -17.20 -17.46 7.31
N LEU A 192 -16.04 -18.06 7.01
CA LEU A 192 -15.59 -19.33 7.60
C LEU A 192 -15.11 -19.17 9.06
N LEU A 193 -14.77 -17.95 9.49
CA LEU A 193 -14.28 -17.66 10.83
C LEU A 193 -15.39 -17.26 11.81
N ARG A 194 -16.59 -16.94 11.32
CA ARG A 194 -17.71 -16.53 12.17
C ARG A 194 -18.16 -17.69 13.07
N ILE A 195 -18.41 -17.37 14.31
CA ILE A 195 -19.04 -18.30 15.25
C ILE A 195 -20.57 -18.22 15.02
N GLU A 196 -21.17 -19.30 14.58
CA GLU A 196 -22.63 -19.41 14.54
C GLU A 196 -23.14 -19.42 16.00
N LYS A 197 -23.95 -18.44 16.33
CA LYS A 197 -24.63 -18.34 17.64
C LYS A 197 -25.89 -19.18 17.66
#